data_b41d2ccbb48a4d1ee616b6848e2a31d8
#
_entry.id   b41d2ccbb48a4d1ee616b6848e2a31d8
#
_cell.length_a   1.000
_cell.length_b   1.000
_cell.length_c   1.000
_cell.angle_alpha   90.00
_cell.angle_beta   90.00
_cell.angle_gamma   90.00
#
_symmetry.space_group_name_H-M   'P 1'
#
loop_
_entity.id
_entity.type
_entity.pdbx_description
1 polymer ?
#
loop_
_entity_poly.entity_id
_entity_poly.type
_entity_poly.pdbx_seq_one_letter_code
_entity_poly.pdbx_strand_id
1 'polypeptide(L)'
;LIMSDFIWVEKYRPKTIEECILPDTTKKTFQSFLDKGEIPNMLLSGPPGIGKTTVAKALCHQLGVDYYVINGSDEGRFLDTVRNNAKNFASTVSLSSSAKHKVIIIDEADNTTNDVQLLLRASIEEFYGNCRFIFTCNYKNKIIEPLHSRCTVVEFGIGGKQKPAIAAQFFKRLQDILDAEGVEYDNKVLVELINKHFPDWRRVLNECQRYAVGGKIDTGILTTFKEVAVNELVKNLKEKNFSEVRKWCVNSLDNDPGVLLRHVYDNLYPSLDGPSIAAAVLIVAKYQYQSAFVADQEINLLAALTEIMCECNFK
;
A
#
# COMPACT_ATOMS: atom_id res chain seq x y z
N LEU A 1 -18.91 11.78 -18.50
CA LEU A 1 -17.66 11.84 -17.73
C LEU A 1 -17.65 10.65 -16.81
N ILE A 2 -16.79 9.68 -17.10
CA ILE A 2 -16.63 8.47 -16.28
C ILE A 2 -15.92 8.90 -15.00
N MET A 3 -16.43 8.51 -13.84
CA MET A 3 -15.92 8.84 -12.51
C MET A 3 -14.41 8.55 -12.30
N SER A 4 -13.82 7.70 -13.18
CA SER A 4 -12.39 7.36 -13.20
C SER A 4 -11.47 8.51 -13.62
N ASP A 5 -11.98 9.51 -14.36
CA ASP A 5 -11.16 10.61 -14.88
C ASP A 5 -10.88 11.70 -13.83
N PHE A 6 -11.56 11.64 -12.69
CA PHE A 6 -11.38 12.63 -11.62
C PHE A 6 -10.25 12.25 -10.66
N ILE A 7 -10.02 10.97 -10.41
CA ILE A 7 -9.02 10.50 -9.46
C ILE A 7 -7.69 10.24 -10.17
N TRP A 8 -6.63 10.97 -9.83
CA TRP A 8 -5.33 10.87 -10.49
C TRP A 8 -4.74 9.46 -10.48
N VAL A 9 -4.92 8.72 -9.38
CA VAL A 9 -4.45 7.34 -9.27
C VAL A 9 -5.04 6.43 -10.36
N GLU A 10 -6.29 6.68 -10.78
CA GLU A 10 -6.93 5.92 -11.85
C GLU A 10 -6.67 6.54 -13.23
N LYS A 11 -6.75 7.87 -13.36
CA LYS A 11 -6.51 8.60 -14.61
C LYS A 11 -5.11 8.34 -15.17
N TYR A 12 -4.09 8.35 -14.31
CA TYR A 12 -2.70 8.17 -14.67
C TYR A 12 -2.16 6.76 -14.37
N ARG A 13 -3.05 5.79 -14.20
CA ARG A 13 -2.65 4.38 -14.00
C ARG A 13 -1.87 3.88 -15.23
N PRO A 14 -0.62 3.38 -15.04
CA PRO A 14 0.16 2.79 -16.13
C PRO A 14 -0.61 1.72 -16.90
N LYS A 15 -0.54 1.78 -18.22
CA LYS A 15 -1.16 0.82 -19.14
C LYS A 15 -0.15 -0.15 -19.75
N THR A 16 1.13 0.16 -19.64
CA THR A 16 2.24 -0.67 -20.13
C THR A 16 3.23 -0.96 -19.02
N ILE A 17 4.01 -2.03 -19.17
CA ILE A 17 5.07 -2.39 -18.22
C ILE A 17 6.17 -1.32 -18.20
N GLU A 18 6.44 -0.69 -19.35
CA GLU A 18 7.45 0.38 -19.43
C GLU A 18 7.05 1.61 -18.59
N GLU A 19 5.77 1.95 -18.55
CA GLU A 19 5.26 3.05 -17.71
C GLU A 19 5.26 2.73 -16.22
N CYS A 20 5.34 1.44 -15.84
CA CYS A 20 5.36 1.04 -14.44
C CYS A 20 6.69 1.39 -13.77
N ILE A 21 6.61 1.88 -12.54
CA ILE A 21 7.80 2.21 -11.74
C ILE A 21 8.29 0.94 -11.05
N LEU A 22 9.30 0.32 -11.63
CA LEU A 22 9.81 -0.99 -11.22
C LEU A 22 11.34 -1.04 -11.36
N PRO A 23 12.03 -1.87 -10.55
CA PRO A 23 13.42 -2.21 -10.81
C PRO A 23 13.60 -2.85 -12.19
N ASP A 24 14.72 -2.58 -12.85
CA ASP A 24 15.02 -3.10 -14.20
C ASP A 24 14.96 -4.63 -14.28
N THR A 25 15.39 -5.33 -13.24
CA THR A 25 15.30 -6.78 -13.16
C THR A 25 13.86 -7.27 -13.21
N THR A 26 12.98 -6.61 -12.48
CA THR A 26 11.55 -6.90 -12.44
C THR A 26 10.87 -6.55 -13.77
N LYS A 27 11.22 -5.41 -14.38
CA LYS A 27 10.74 -5.04 -15.72
C LYS A 27 11.13 -6.10 -16.76
N LYS A 28 12.38 -6.56 -16.76
CA LYS A 28 12.86 -7.63 -17.67
C LYS A 28 12.09 -8.93 -17.49
N THR A 29 11.75 -9.30 -16.26
CA THR A 29 10.91 -10.48 -15.99
C THR A 29 9.54 -10.36 -16.66
N PHE A 30 8.85 -9.23 -16.48
CA PHE A 30 7.55 -9.01 -17.11
C PHE A 30 7.65 -8.87 -18.64
N GLN A 31 8.73 -8.24 -19.14
CA GLN A 31 8.97 -8.17 -20.57
C GLN A 31 9.12 -9.56 -21.19
N SER A 32 9.79 -10.48 -20.51
CA SER A 32 9.92 -11.86 -21.01
C SER A 32 8.59 -12.61 -21.16
N PHE A 33 7.57 -12.25 -20.35
CA PHE A 33 6.21 -12.80 -20.50
C PHE A 33 5.50 -12.19 -21.71
N LEU A 34 5.69 -10.86 -21.92
CA LEU A 34 5.16 -10.17 -23.10
C LEU A 34 5.75 -10.75 -24.39
N ASP A 35 7.06 -10.96 -24.43
CA ASP A 35 7.78 -11.52 -25.61
C ASP A 35 7.32 -12.95 -25.95
N LYS A 36 6.96 -13.74 -24.93
CA LYS A 36 6.41 -15.09 -25.09
C LYS A 36 4.92 -15.08 -25.48
N GLY A 37 4.24 -13.96 -25.30
CA GLY A 37 2.77 -13.85 -25.54
C GLY A 37 1.93 -14.66 -24.55
N GLU A 38 2.50 -15.00 -23.37
CA GLU A 38 1.82 -15.82 -22.37
C GLU A 38 2.11 -15.32 -20.94
N ILE A 39 1.06 -15.23 -20.13
CA ILE A 39 1.15 -14.87 -18.71
C ILE A 39 1.12 -16.18 -17.91
N PRO A 40 2.13 -16.48 -17.08
CA PRO A 40 2.07 -17.61 -16.16
C PRO A 40 1.16 -17.32 -14.96
N ASN A 41 0.81 -18.33 -14.17
CA ASN A 41 0.25 -18.08 -12.85
C ASN A 41 1.30 -17.36 -12.01
N MET A 42 0.91 -16.25 -11.35
CA MET A 42 1.84 -15.39 -10.61
C MET A 42 1.33 -15.05 -9.23
N LEU A 43 2.28 -14.87 -8.31
CA LEU A 43 2.05 -14.28 -7.00
C LEU A 43 2.92 -13.01 -6.88
N LEU A 44 2.27 -11.85 -6.90
CA LEU A 44 2.91 -10.53 -6.80
C LEU A 44 2.87 -10.09 -5.34
N SER A 45 4.02 -10.10 -4.67
CA SER A 45 4.14 -9.78 -3.24
C SER A 45 4.92 -8.49 -3.01
N GLY A 46 4.48 -7.67 -2.05
CA GLY A 46 5.20 -6.46 -1.65
C GLY A 46 4.32 -5.43 -0.95
N PRO A 47 4.90 -4.31 -0.50
CA PRO A 47 4.19 -3.28 0.28
C PRO A 47 2.97 -2.71 -0.46
N PRO A 48 2.00 -2.14 0.28
CA PRO A 48 0.85 -1.48 -0.33
C PRO A 48 1.28 -0.27 -1.18
N GLY A 49 0.47 0.08 -2.18
CA GLY A 49 0.69 1.26 -3.03
C GLY A 49 1.85 1.19 -4.03
N ILE A 50 2.64 0.09 -4.06
CA ILE A 50 3.82 -0.07 -4.93
C ILE A 50 3.47 -0.42 -6.40
N GLY A 51 2.21 -0.72 -6.72
CA GLY A 51 1.77 -0.94 -8.10
C GLY A 51 1.56 -2.40 -8.52
N LYS A 52 1.45 -3.37 -7.60
CA LYS A 52 1.20 -4.80 -7.90
C LYS A 52 0.02 -5.02 -8.84
N THR A 53 -1.15 -4.54 -8.46
CA THR A 53 -2.39 -4.65 -9.25
C THR A 53 -2.30 -3.88 -10.57
N THR A 54 -1.57 -2.76 -10.58
CA THR A 54 -1.30 -1.97 -11.78
C THR A 54 -0.50 -2.76 -12.80
N VAL A 55 0.57 -3.44 -12.36
CA VAL A 55 1.39 -4.30 -13.23
C VAL A 55 0.58 -5.48 -13.78
N ALA A 56 -0.24 -6.13 -12.94
CA ALA A 56 -1.12 -7.22 -13.39
C ALA A 56 -2.06 -6.76 -14.52
N LYS A 57 -2.69 -5.60 -14.36
CA LYS A 57 -3.56 -5.01 -15.38
C LYS A 57 -2.79 -4.57 -16.63
N ALA A 58 -1.61 -3.97 -16.47
CA ALA A 58 -0.77 -3.54 -17.60
C ALA A 58 -0.32 -4.72 -18.47
N LEU A 59 0.04 -5.86 -17.87
CA LEU A 59 0.34 -7.08 -18.60
C LEU A 59 -0.85 -7.55 -19.44
N CYS A 60 -2.03 -7.61 -18.84
CA CYS A 60 -3.26 -8.02 -19.56
C CYS A 60 -3.58 -7.06 -20.70
N HIS A 61 -3.43 -5.75 -20.47
CA HIS A 61 -3.63 -4.73 -21.51
C HIS A 61 -2.69 -4.89 -22.70
N GLN A 62 -1.38 -5.03 -22.44
CA GLN A 62 -0.38 -5.14 -23.50
C GLN A 62 -0.52 -6.40 -24.35
N LEU A 63 -0.96 -7.51 -23.74
CA LEU A 63 -1.20 -8.77 -24.44
C LEU A 63 -2.62 -8.88 -25.06
N GLY A 64 -3.48 -7.89 -24.83
CA GLY A 64 -4.86 -7.95 -25.27
C GLY A 64 -5.65 -9.11 -24.65
N VAL A 65 -5.32 -9.48 -23.40
CA VAL A 65 -5.93 -10.59 -22.67
C VAL A 65 -7.14 -10.09 -21.90
N ASP A 66 -8.27 -10.80 -22.02
CA ASP A 66 -9.43 -10.54 -21.18
C ASP A 66 -9.12 -10.92 -19.73
N TYR A 67 -9.44 -10.03 -18.79
CA TYR A 67 -9.22 -10.28 -17.38
C TYR A 67 -10.41 -9.93 -16.50
N TYR A 68 -10.53 -10.64 -15.39
CA TYR A 68 -11.53 -10.42 -14.35
C TYR A 68 -10.84 -10.19 -13.01
N VAL A 69 -11.23 -9.14 -12.27
CA VAL A 69 -10.61 -8.79 -10.98
C VAL A 69 -11.57 -9.15 -9.86
N ILE A 70 -11.07 -9.88 -8.87
CA ILE A 70 -11.78 -10.22 -7.63
C ILE A 70 -10.96 -9.66 -6.47
N ASN A 71 -11.60 -8.92 -5.56
CA ASN A 71 -10.95 -8.41 -4.37
C ASN A 71 -11.09 -9.40 -3.21
N GLY A 72 -9.98 -9.85 -2.64
CA GLY A 72 -9.95 -10.77 -1.50
C GLY A 72 -10.52 -10.20 -0.20
N SER A 73 -10.63 -8.87 -0.11
CA SER A 73 -11.22 -8.19 1.06
C SER A 73 -12.75 -8.24 1.08
N ASP A 74 -13.42 -8.69 0.00
CA ASP A 74 -14.89 -8.77 -0.07
C ASP A 74 -15.39 -10.13 0.46
N GLU A 75 -15.23 -10.35 1.75
CA GLU A 75 -15.45 -11.64 2.43
C GLU A 75 -16.83 -12.23 2.20
N GLY A 76 -17.89 -11.42 2.19
CA GLY A 76 -19.27 -11.91 2.15
C GLY A 76 -19.70 -12.51 0.81
N ARG A 77 -19.00 -12.21 -0.29
CA ARG A 77 -19.35 -12.65 -1.66
C ARG A 77 -18.24 -13.40 -2.35
N PHE A 78 -17.07 -13.49 -1.74
CA PHE A 78 -15.87 -14.01 -2.41
C PHE A 78 -16.02 -15.47 -2.87
N LEU A 79 -16.51 -16.34 -2.00
CA LEU A 79 -16.73 -17.77 -2.31
C LEU A 79 -17.70 -17.95 -3.48
N ASP A 80 -18.83 -17.22 -3.46
CA ASP A 80 -19.83 -17.29 -4.53
C ASP A 80 -19.29 -16.67 -5.84
N THR A 81 -18.53 -15.59 -5.74
CA THR A 81 -17.86 -14.95 -6.89
C THR A 81 -16.86 -15.89 -7.54
N VAL A 82 -16.02 -16.57 -6.75
CA VAL A 82 -15.05 -17.54 -7.29
C VAL A 82 -15.77 -18.74 -7.89
N ARG A 83 -16.74 -19.32 -7.20
CA ARG A 83 -17.45 -20.52 -7.67
C ARG A 83 -18.28 -20.28 -8.91
N ASN A 84 -18.92 -19.13 -9.03
CA ASN A 84 -19.86 -18.85 -10.10
C ASN A 84 -19.24 -17.95 -11.18
N ASN A 85 -18.81 -16.75 -10.84
CA ASN A 85 -18.37 -15.76 -11.83
C ASN A 85 -16.99 -16.08 -12.40
N ALA A 86 -16.04 -16.46 -11.55
CA ALA A 86 -14.71 -16.83 -12.02
C ALA A 86 -14.75 -18.11 -12.86
N LYS A 87 -15.55 -19.10 -12.43
CA LYS A 87 -15.75 -20.35 -13.17
C LYS A 87 -16.40 -20.09 -14.53
N ASN A 88 -17.46 -19.30 -14.60
CA ASN A 88 -18.10 -18.92 -15.85
C ASN A 88 -17.15 -18.17 -16.77
N PHE A 89 -16.40 -17.19 -16.22
CA PHE A 89 -15.41 -16.45 -16.98
C PHE A 89 -14.31 -17.36 -17.53
N ALA A 90 -13.75 -18.26 -16.73
CA ALA A 90 -12.70 -19.19 -17.14
C ALA A 90 -13.17 -20.22 -18.17
N SER A 91 -14.44 -20.64 -18.09
CA SER A 91 -15.03 -21.67 -18.98
C SER A 91 -15.44 -21.12 -20.35
N THR A 92 -15.65 -19.80 -20.49
CA THR A 92 -16.05 -19.19 -21.78
C THR A 92 -14.84 -18.91 -22.66
N VAL A 93 -14.98 -19.10 -23.97
CA VAL A 93 -13.94 -18.72 -24.93
C VAL A 93 -14.03 -17.23 -25.21
N SER A 94 -12.88 -16.55 -25.25
CA SER A 94 -12.83 -15.14 -25.66
C SER A 94 -13.09 -15.04 -27.17
N LEU A 95 -14.07 -14.25 -27.54
CA LEU A 95 -14.39 -14.01 -28.96
C LEU A 95 -13.63 -12.82 -29.55
N SER A 96 -13.07 -11.97 -28.69
CA SER A 96 -12.47 -10.68 -29.07
C SER A 96 -10.95 -10.62 -28.88
N SER A 97 -10.34 -11.57 -28.18
CA SER A 97 -8.89 -11.56 -27.95
C SER A 97 -8.15 -12.55 -28.83
N SER A 98 -7.03 -12.11 -29.40
CA SER A 98 -6.06 -12.98 -30.08
C SER A 98 -5.24 -13.83 -29.11
N ALA A 99 -5.42 -13.62 -27.80
CA ALA A 99 -4.65 -14.28 -26.75
C ALA A 99 -5.18 -15.69 -26.47
N LYS A 100 -4.24 -16.60 -26.17
CA LYS A 100 -4.51 -18.02 -25.94
C LYS A 100 -5.21 -18.34 -24.63
N HIS A 101 -5.28 -17.39 -23.69
CA HIS A 101 -5.81 -17.60 -22.34
C HIS A 101 -6.43 -16.31 -21.78
N LYS A 102 -7.27 -16.47 -20.76
CA LYS A 102 -7.83 -15.39 -19.95
C LYS A 102 -7.06 -15.25 -18.65
N VAL A 103 -7.27 -14.16 -17.91
CA VAL A 103 -6.62 -13.93 -16.63
C VAL A 103 -7.64 -13.59 -15.55
N ILE A 104 -7.52 -14.24 -14.39
CA ILE A 104 -8.23 -13.85 -13.18
C ILE A 104 -7.21 -13.23 -12.21
N ILE A 105 -7.46 -11.99 -11.83
CA ILE A 105 -6.63 -11.26 -10.86
C ILE A 105 -7.33 -11.33 -9.51
N ILE A 106 -6.69 -11.97 -8.53
CA ILE A 106 -7.13 -12.00 -7.13
C ILE A 106 -6.34 -10.93 -6.39
N ASP A 107 -6.95 -9.77 -6.19
CA ASP A 107 -6.32 -8.65 -5.49
C ASP A 107 -6.47 -8.83 -3.97
N GLU A 108 -5.42 -8.52 -3.20
CA GLU A 108 -5.37 -8.68 -1.75
C GLU A 108 -5.66 -10.13 -1.28
N ALA A 109 -5.06 -11.12 -1.94
CA ALA A 109 -5.27 -12.54 -1.65
C ALA A 109 -4.90 -12.93 -0.20
N ASP A 110 -4.04 -12.17 0.45
CA ASP A 110 -3.66 -12.34 1.86
C ASP A 110 -4.77 -11.99 2.87
N ASN A 111 -5.88 -11.42 2.40
CA ASN A 111 -7.10 -11.19 3.18
C ASN A 111 -8.12 -12.35 3.04
N THR A 112 -7.83 -13.34 2.21
CA THR A 112 -8.72 -14.50 2.04
C THR A 112 -8.45 -15.59 3.08
N THR A 113 -9.48 -16.37 3.42
CA THR A 113 -9.36 -17.52 4.33
C THR A 113 -8.61 -18.68 3.67
N ASN A 114 -8.08 -19.60 4.48
CA ASN A 114 -7.39 -20.80 3.98
C ASN A 114 -8.28 -21.65 3.08
N ASP A 115 -9.57 -21.78 3.38
CA ASP A 115 -10.53 -22.57 2.60
C ASP A 115 -10.72 -21.96 1.19
N VAL A 116 -10.76 -20.62 1.12
CA VAL A 116 -10.79 -19.90 -0.15
C VAL A 116 -9.52 -20.13 -0.95
N GLN A 117 -8.36 -20.07 -0.31
CA GLN A 117 -7.08 -20.31 -0.98
C GLN A 117 -6.94 -21.75 -1.49
N LEU A 118 -7.49 -22.73 -0.75
CA LEU A 118 -7.56 -24.12 -1.21
C LEU A 118 -8.49 -24.27 -2.42
N LEU A 119 -9.62 -23.57 -2.44
CA LEU A 119 -10.51 -23.52 -3.61
C LEU A 119 -9.79 -22.91 -4.83
N LEU A 120 -9.08 -21.80 -4.65
CA LEU A 120 -8.30 -21.15 -5.71
C LEU A 120 -7.19 -22.07 -6.25
N ARG A 121 -6.52 -22.83 -5.36
CA ARG A 121 -5.58 -23.85 -5.79
C ARG A 121 -6.23 -24.89 -6.72
N ALA A 122 -7.40 -25.41 -6.37
CA ALA A 122 -8.13 -26.35 -7.21
C ALA A 122 -8.53 -25.71 -8.54
N SER A 123 -8.95 -24.44 -8.54
CA SER A 123 -9.31 -23.68 -9.74
C SER A 123 -8.14 -23.49 -10.71
N ILE A 124 -6.91 -23.30 -10.20
CA ILE A 124 -5.69 -23.23 -11.03
C ILE A 124 -5.52 -24.51 -11.85
N GLU A 125 -5.73 -25.67 -11.23
CA GLU A 125 -5.60 -26.97 -11.88
C GLU A 125 -6.76 -27.23 -12.86
N GLU A 126 -7.99 -26.90 -12.45
CA GLU A 126 -9.21 -27.11 -13.28
C GLU A 126 -9.18 -26.27 -14.56
N PHE A 127 -8.72 -25.00 -14.49
CA PHE A 127 -8.78 -24.08 -15.63
C PHE A 127 -7.44 -23.85 -16.33
N TYR A 128 -6.43 -24.66 -16.07
CA TYR A 128 -5.07 -24.52 -16.62
C TYR A 128 -5.04 -24.33 -18.15
N GLY A 129 -5.92 -24.99 -18.87
CA GLY A 129 -6.00 -24.91 -20.35
C GLY A 129 -6.40 -23.52 -20.88
N ASN A 130 -7.25 -22.80 -20.16
CA ASN A 130 -7.93 -21.60 -20.67
C ASN A 130 -7.67 -20.34 -19.84
N CYS A 131 -7.21 -20.48 -18.60
CA CYS A 131 -7.11 -19.36 -17.68
C CYS A 131 -5.81 -19.38 -16.88
N ARG A 132 -5.32 -18.19 -16.55
CA ARG A 132 -4.20 -17.98 -15.62
C ARG A 132 -4.67 -17.12 -14.45
N PHE A 133 -3.98 -17.28 -13.33
CA PHE A 133 -4.28 -16.57 -12.09
C PHE A 133 -3.12 -15.67 -11.69
N ILE A 134 -3.43 -14.43 -11.38
CA ILE A 134 -2.47 -13.47 -10.80
C ILE A 134 -2.97 -13.09 -9.41
N PHE A 135 -2.22 -13.46 -8.39
CA PHE A 135 -2.50 -13.09 -7.01
C PHE A 135 -1.67 -11.88 -6.63
N THR A 136 -2.25 -10.92 -5.92
CA THR A 136 -1.49 -9.88 -5.25
C THR A 136 -1.60 -10.05 -3.74
N CYS A 137 -0.54 -9.79 -3.00
CA CYS A 137 -0.53 -9.81 -1.55
C CYS A 137 0.45 -8.79 -0.96
N ASN A 138 0.16 -8.32 0.25
CA ASN A 138 1.11 -7.52 1.02
C ASN A 138 2.00 -8.42 1.87
N TYR A 139 1.44 -9.52 2.39
CA TYR A 139 2.09 -10.45 3.29
C TYR A 139 2.11 -11.86 2.67
N LYS A 140 3.22 -12.22 2.05
CA LYS A 140 3.40 -13.51 1.38
C LYS A 140 3.24 -14.73 2.32
N ASN A 141 3.55 -14.56 3.62
CA ASN A 141 3.39 -15.60 4.64
C ASN A 141 1.94 -15.93 5.00
N LYS A 142 0.98 -15.11 4.57
CA LYS A 142 -0.46 -15.40 4.69
C LYS A 142 -1.01 -16.22 3.52
N ILE A 143 -0.20 -16.46 2.50
CA ILE A 143 -0.58 -17.30 1.36
C ILE A 143 -0.10 -18.71 1.62
N ILE A 144 -0.99 -19.69 1.41
CA ILE A 144 -0.67 -21.10 1.65
C ILE A 144 0.40 -21.63 0.69
N GLU A 145 1.27 -22.52 1.18
CA GLU A 145 2.39 -23.10 0.40
C GLU A 145 1.94 -23.74 -0.93
N PRO A 146 0.79 -24.45 -1.01
CA PRO A 146 0.30 -24.99 -2.26
C PRO A 146 0.04 -23.97 -3.38
N LEU A 147 -0.23 -22.71 -3.06
CA LEU A 147 -0.32 -21.63 -4.05
C LEU A 147 1.06 -21.12 -4.47
N HIS A 148 2.00 -21.00 -3.53
CA HIS A 148 3.37 -20.63 -3.85
C HIS A 148 4.00 -21.58 -4.87
N SER A 149 3.82 -22.90 -4.71
CA SER A 149 4.38 -23.90 -5.61
C SER A 149 3.80 -23.91 -7.02
N ARG A 150 2.61 -23.30 -7.23
CA ARG A 150 1.90 -23.23 -8.51
C ARG A 150 2.04 -21.90 -9.22
N CYS A 151 2.67 -20.92 -8.58
CA CYS A 151 2.80 -19.57 -9.10
C CYS A 151 4.27 -19.17 -9.23
N THR A 152 4.55 -18.36 -10.24
CA THR A 152 5.81 -17.61 -10.32
C THR A 152 5.75 -16.48 -9.31
N VAL A 153 6.56 -16.55 -8.27
CA VAL A 153 6.59 -15.51 -7.23
C VAL A 153 7.45 -14.34 -7.71
N VAL A 154 6.87 -13.14 -7.75
CA VAL A 154 7.55 -11.90 -8.07
C VAL A 154 7.46 -10.96 -6.87
N GLU A 155 8.61 -10.64 -6.28
CA GLU A 155 8.69 -9.75 -5.14
C GLU A 155 8.91 -8.30 -5.59
N PHE A 156 8.04 -7.40 -5.14
CA PHE A 156 8.11 -5.96 -5.34
C PHE A 156 8.98 -5.27 -4.26
N GLY A 157 9.96 -5.99 -3.73
CA GLY A 157 10.92 -5.43 -2.80
C GLY A 157 11.89 -4.49 -3.51
N ILE A 158 12.08 -3.29 -2.96
CA ILE A 158 13.07 -2.32 -3.46
C ILE A 158 14.26 -2.36 -2.52
N GLY A 159 15.37 -2.94 -2.99
CA GLY A 159 16.62 -2.95 -2.25
C GLY A 159 17.17 -1.53 -2.03
N GLY A 160 17.88 -1.31 -0.91
CA GLY A 160 18.40 0.02 -0.57
C GLY A 160 19.22 0.69 -1.68
N LYS A 161 19.97 -0.07 -2.46
CA LYS A 161 20.75 0.43 -3.61
C LYS A 161 19.89 0.87 -4.81
N GLN A 162 18.67 0.33 -4.94
CA GLN A 162 17.75 0.64 -6.04
C GLN A 162 16.82 1.82 -5.70
N LYS A 163 16.68 2.15 -4.41
CA LYS A 163 15.78 3.21 -3.93
C LYS A 163 15.96 4.55 -4.65
N PRO A 164 17.19 5.10 -4.83
CA PRO A 164 17.36 6.39 -5.51
C PRO A 164 16.91 6.36 -6.97
N ALA A 165 17.22 5.27 -7.70
CA ALA A 165 16.85 5.14 -9.12
C ALA A 165 15.32 5.02 -9.29
N ILE A 166 14.65 4.26 -8.42
CA ILE A 166 13.20 4.09 -8.43
C ILE A 166 12.50 5.39 -8.02
N ALA A 167 13.02 6.09 -7.00
CA ALA A 167 12.50 7.39 -6.60
C ALA A 167 12.62 8.43 -7.72
N ALA A 168 13.73 8.42 -8.47
CA ALA A 168 13.94 9.31 -9.62
C ALA A 168 12.96 9.01 -10.77
N GLN A 169 12.67 7.73 -11.07
CA GLN A 169 11.66 7.35 -12.06
C GLN A 169 10.27 7.90 -11.66
N PHE A 170 9.90 7.72 -10.39
CA PHE A 170 8.62 8.22 -9.90
C PHE A 170 8.56 9.75 -9.87
N PHE A 171 9.64 10.40 -9.48
CA PHE A 171 9.74 11.87 -9.49
C PHE A 171 9.45 12.43 -10.88
N LYS A 172 10.07 11.87 -11.92
CA LYS A 172 9.80 12.28 -13.31
C LYS A 172 8.34 12.05 -13.69
N ARG A 173 7.79 10.89 -13.36
CA ARG A 173 6.37 10.58 -13.61
C ARG A 173 5.43 11.55 -12.90
N LEU A 174 5.76 11.92 -11.66
CA LEU A 174 4.97 12.88 -10.89
C LEU A 174 5.01 14.28 -11.50
N GLN A 175 6.17 14.73 -12.01
CA GLN A 175 6.29 15.99 -12.76
C GLN A 175 5.40 15.97 -14.00
N ASP A 176 5.47 14.92 -14.82
CA ASP A 176 4.64 14.77 -16.02
C ASP A 176 3.14 14.87 -15.71
N ILE A 177 2.71 14.30 -14.57
CA ILE A 177 1.32 14.38 -14.11
C ILE A 177 0.94 15.81 -13.68
N LEU A 178 1.79 16.45 -12.89
CA LEU A 178 1.52 17.82 -12.40
C LEU A 178 1.52 18.84 -13.54
N ASP A 179 2.42 18.68 -14.52
CA ASP A 179 2.46 19.51 -15.72
C ASP A 179 1.19 19.33 -16.56
N ALA A 180 0.71 18.08 -16.71
CA ALA A 180 -0.54 17.77 -17.42
C ALA A 180 -1.79 18.34 -16.72
N GLU A 181 -1.78 18.45 -15.38
CA GLU A 181 -2.85 19.05 -14.58
C GLU A 181 -2.70 20.58 -14.41
N GLY A 182 -1.61 21.17 -14.91
CA GLY A 182 -1.36 22.62 -14.82
C GLY A 182 -1.09 23.10 -13.39
N VAL A 183 -0.52 22.25 -12.53
CA VAL A 183 -0.23 22.54 -11.12
C VAL A 183 1.21 22.99 -10.97
N GLU A 184 1.44 24.15 -10.39
CA GLU A 184 2.78 24.62 -10.04
C GLU A 184 3.37 23.81 -8.85
N TYR A 185 4.66 23.52 -8.88
CA TYR A 185 5.31 22.76 -7.82
C TYR A 185 6.77 23.16 -7.56
N ASP A 186 7.23 22.91 -6.32
CA ASP A 186 8.64 22.99 -5.95
C ASP A 186 9.27 21.59 -5.98
N ASN A 187 10.33 21.43 -6.76
CA ASN A 187 11.05 20.17 -6.91
C ASN A 187 11.58 19.62 -5.58
N LYS A 188 12.03 20.48 -4.67
CA LYS A 188 12.53 20.06 -3.35
C LYS A 188 11.41 19.44 -2.51
N VAL A 189 10.24 20.05 -2.57
CA VAL A 189 9.03 19.59 -1.86
C VAL A 189 8.60 18.23 -2.40
N LEU A 190 8.61 18.03 -3.72
CA LEU A 190 8.26 16.74 -4.32
C LEU A 190 9.24 15.64 -3.92
N VAL A 191 10.55 15.91 -3.91
CA VAL A 191 11.56 14.93 -3.47
C VAL A 191 11.33 14.53 -2.01
N GLU A 192 11.06 15.48 -1.14
CA GLU A 192 10.79 15.23 0.28
C GLU A 192 9.51 14.42 0.48
N LEU A 193 8.43 14.77 -0.23
CA LEU A 193 7.16 14.04 -0.22
C LEU A 193 7.33 12.58 -0.67
N ILE A 194 8.08 12.37 -1.77
CA ILE A 194 8.40 11.03 -2.28
C ILE A 194 9.18 10.24 -1.22
N ASN A 195 10.22 10.82 -0.63
CA ASN A 195 11.02 10.13 0.39
C ASN A 195 10.21 9.76 1.63
N LYS A 196 9.28 10.63 2.03
CA LYS A 196 8.40 10.44 3.20
C LYS A 196 7.45 9.24 3.03
N HIS A 197 6.90 9.04 1.83
CA HIS A 197 5.90 8.01 1.56
C HIS A 197 6.43 6.79 0.79
N PHE A 198 7.71 6.80 0.44
CA PHE A 198 8.32 5.68 -0.28
C PHE A 198 8.09 4.34 0.41
N PRO A 199 7.64 3.28 -0.28
CA PRO A 199 7.38 3.16 -1.72
C PRO A 199 5.88 3.26 -2.10
N ASP A 200 5.06 3.93 -1.31
CA ASP A 200 3.61 4.07 -1.55
C ASP A 200 3.30 5.22 -2.52
N TRP A 201 3.34 4.92 -3.83
CA TRP A 201 3.06 5.88 -4.90
C TRP A 201 1.62 6.36 -4.91
N ARG A 202 0.69 5.51 -4.52
CA ARG A 202 -0.74 5.86 -4.42
C ARG A 202 -0.94 7.00 -3.44
N ARG A 203 -0.29 6.91 -2.29
CA ARG A 203 -0.39 7.94 -1.25
C ARG A 203 0.19 9.27 -1.71
N VAL A 204 1.36 9.25 -2.38
CA VAL A 204 1.95 10.48 -2.94
C VAL A 204 1.00 11.15 -3.92
N LEU A 205 0.42 10.41 -4.87
CA LEU A 205 -0.53 10.93 -5.85
C LEU A 205 -1.78 11.51 -5.19
N ASN A 206 -2.35 10.83 -4.21
CA ASN A 206 -3.54 11.30 -3.50
C ASN A 206 -3.26 12.59 -2.70
N GLU A 207 -2.09 12.69 -2.06
CA GLU A 207 -1.70 13.91 -1.35
C GLU A 207 -1.48 15.07 -2.32
N CYS A 208 -0.78 14.83 -3.44
CA CYS A 208 -0.61 15.84 -4.48
C CYS A 208 -1.97 16.31 -5.05
N GLN A 209 -2.87 15.39 -5.38
CA GLN A 209 -4.20 15.74 -5.90
C GLN A 209 -5.01 16.57 -4.91
N ARG A 210 -4.99 16.18 -3.64
CA ARG A 210 -5.68 16.96 -2.58
C ARG A 210 -5.13 18.37 -2.45
N TYR A 211 -3.81 18.52 -2.56
CA TYR A 211 -3.14 19.81 -2.39
C TYR A 211 -3.24 20.69 -3.65
N ALA A 212 -3.33 20.06 -4.82
CA ALA A 212 -3.45 20.70 -6.12
C ALA A 212 -4.71 21.58 -6.28
N VAL A 213 -5.72 21.41 -5.44
CA VAL A 213 -6.91 22.27 -5.38
C VAL A 213 -6.52 23.75 -5.14
N GLY A 214 -5.39 24.00 -4.46
CA GLY A 214 -4.81 25.33 -4.28
C GLY A 214 -4.00 25.86 -5.48
N GLY A 215 -3.86 25.08 -6.55
CA GLY A 215 -3.12 25.45 -7.77
C GLY A 215 -1.60 25.34 -7.66
N LYS A 216 -1.05 25.10 -6.46
CA LYS A 216 0.39 25.04 -6.22
C LYS A 216 0.74 24.05 -5.12
N ILE A 217 1.79 23.25 -5.34
CA ILE A 217 2.39 22.37 -4.33
C ILE A 217 3.64 23.03 -3.77
N ASP A 218 3.54 23.50 -2.54
CA ASP A 218 4.64 24.14 -1.79
C ASP A 218 4.93 23.41 -0.47
N THR A 219 5.78 23.99 0.37
CA THR A 219 6.16 23.44 1.68
C THR A 219 4.98 23.14 2.60
N GLY A 220 3.82 23.75 2.38
CA GLY A 220 2.60 23.48 3.13
C GLY A 220 2.14 22.02 3.05
N ILE A 221 2.42 21.29 1.94
CA ILE A 221 2.12 19.86 1.83
C ILE A 221 2.95 19.00 2.80
N LEU A 222 4.17 19.45 3.14
CA LEU A 222 5.07 18.77 4.07
C LEU A 222 4.68 19.05 5.53
N THR A 223 4.13 20.21 5.78
CA THR A 223 3.68 20.66 7.11
C THR A 223 2.34 20.05 7.52
N THR A 224 1.87 19.02 6.84
CA THR A 224 0.66 18.31 7.26
C THR A 224 0.83 17.86 8.71
N PHE A 225 0.40 18.71 9.63
CA PHE A 225 -0.01 18.55 11.04
C PHE A 225 0.78 17.58 11.97
N LYS A 226 1.62 16.66 11.45
CA LYS A 226 2.11 15.54 12.27
C LYS A 226 3.49 15.77 12.89
N GLU A 227 4.42 16.45 12.23
CA GLU A 227 5.79 16.57 12.77
C GLU A 227 5.94 17.72 13.77
N VAL A 228 5.33 18.87 13.48
CA VAL A 228 5.33 20.00 14.44
C VAL A 228 4.55 19.60 15.69
N ALA A 229 3.39 18.95 15.49
CA ALA A 229 2.57 18.50 16.62
C ALA A 229 3.23 17.42 17.47
N VAL A 230 4.01 16.49 16.89
CA VAL A 230 4.68 15.44 17.66
C VAL A 230 5.91 15.97 18.39
N ASN A 231 6.66 16.90 17.83
CA ASN A 231 7.77 17.56 18.53
C ASN A 231 7.28 18.37 19.76
N GLU A 232 6.15 19.07 19.60
CA GLU A 232 5.50 19.73 20.74
C GLU A 232 4.99 18.73 21.78
N LEU A 233 4.44 17.60 21.35
CA LEU A 233 4.05 16.51 22.24
C LEU A 233 5.25 16.00 23.05
N VAL A 234 6.38 15.68 22.38
CA VAL A 234 7.61 15.21 23.07
C VAL A 234 8.06 16.21 24.11
N LYS A 235 8.04 17.51 23.80
CA LYS A 235 8.36 18.57 24.76
C LYS A 235 7.38 18.56 25.94
N ASN A 236 6.09 18.49 25.69
CA ASN A 236 5.06 18.48 26.74
C ASN A 236 5.12 17.23 27.63
N LEU A 237 5.49 16.07 27.06
CA LEU A 237 5.74 14.84 27.82
C LEU A 237 6.96 14.98 28.74
N LYS A 238 8.04 15.57 28.25
CA LYS A 238 9.24 15.84 29.01
C LYS A 238 8.98 16.84 30.19
N GLU A 239 8.19 17.88 29.91
CA GLU A 239 7.78 18.89 30.90
C GLU A 239 6.65 18.41 31.82
N LYS A 240 6.12 17.20 31.62
CA LYS A 240 4.97 16.61 32.33
C LYS A 240 3.72 17.50 32.30
N ASN A 241 3.49 18.18 31.17
CA ASN A 241 2.34 19.05 30.97
C ASN A 241 1.12 18.28 30.47
N PHE A 242 0.39 17.66 31.38
CA PHE A 242 -0.77 16.84 31.09
C PHE A 242 -1.86 17.58 30.28
N SER A 243 -2.10 18.85 30.55
CA SER A 243 -3.15 19.61 29.89
C SER A 243 -2.89 19.77 28.39
N GLU A 244 -1.66 20.04 27.99
CA GLU A 244 -1.28 20.15 26.58
C GLU A 244 -1.21 18.78 25.90
N VAL A 245 -0.78 17.73 26.62
CA VAL A 245 -0.82 16.34 26.12
C VAL A 245 -2.27 15.93 25.81
N ARG A 246 -3.23 16.25 26.68
CA ARG A 246 -4.65 15.97 26.47
C ARG A 246 -5.19 16.72 25.25
N LYS A 247 -4.89 18.02 25.09
CA LYS A 247 -5.30 18.80 23.91
C LYS A 247 -4.77 18.19 22.62
N TRP A 248 -3.52 17.75 22.65
CA TRP A 248 -2.91 17.08 21.51
C TRP A 248 -3.65 15.77 21.15
N CYS A 249 -4.05 14.95 22.13
CA CYS A 249 -4.84 13.76 21.92
C CYS A 249 -6.14 14.06 21.19
N VAL A 250 -6.94 15.02 21.71
CA VAL A 250 -8.22 15.43 21.10
C VAL A 250 -8.04 15.84 19.64
N ASN A 251 -7.01 16.61 19.33
CA ASN A 251 -6.72 17.09 17.98
C ASN A 251 -6.15 16.03 17.04
N SER A 252 -5.80 14.84 17.56
CA SER A 252 -5.14 13.78 16.79
C SER A 252 -6.04 12.55 16.55
N LEU A 253 -7.28 12.57 17.01
CA LEU A 253 -8.24 11.45 16.96
C LEU A 253 -8.62 11.00 15.53
N ASP A 254 -8.49 11.89 14.53
CA ASP A 254 -8.76 11.56 13.13
C ASP A 254 -7.74 10.57 12.51
N ASN A 255 -6.73 10.18 13.30
CA ASN A 255 -5.70 9.25 12.84
C ASN A 255 -5.92 7.86 13.44
N ASP A 256 -5.47 6.82 12.72
CA ASP A 256 -5.42 5.46 13.26
C ASP A 256 -4.56 5.40 14.52
N PRO A 257 -5.10 4.96 15.68
CA PRO A 257 -4.40 4.98 16.95
C PRO A 257 -3.13 4.13 16.97
N GLY A 258 -3.12 3.01 16.26
CA GLY A 258 -1.96 2.12 16.17
C GLY A 258 -0.80 2.77 15.40
N VAL A 259 -1.11 3.43 14.29
CA VAL A 259 -0.14 4.20 13.49
C VAL A 259 0.36 5.40 14.28
N LEU A 260 -0.54 6.07 15.01
CA LEU A 260 -0.19 7.24 15.79
C LEU A 260 0.75 6.90 16.96
N LEU A 261 0.47 5.84 17.72
CA LEU A 261 1.34 5.35 18.80
C LEU A 261 2.72 4.94 18.27
N ARG A 262 2.78 4.30 17.10
CA ARG A 262 4.07 3.99 16.47
C ARG A 262 4.85 5.25 16.12
N HIS A 263 4.18 6.23 15.53
CA HIS A 263 4.81 7.49 15.14
C HIS A 263 5.30 8.28 16.36
N VAL A 264 4.53 8.29 17.44
CA VAL A 264 4.95 8.87 18.72
C VAL A 264 6.21 8.18 19.23
N TYR A 265 6.25 6.85 19.24
CA TYR A 265 7.44 6.10 19.67
C TYR A 265 8.70 6.45 18.85
N ASP A 266 8.58 6.48 17.53
CA ASP A 266 9.71 6.77 16.64
C ASP A 266 10.32 8.18 16.90
N ASN A 267 9.48 9.15 17.30
CA ASN A 267 9.91 10.50 17.65
C ASN A 267 10.40 10.63 19.12
N LEU A 268 9.90 9.78 20.03
CA LEU A 268 10.34 9.73 21.41
C LEU A 268 11.72 9.06 21.56
N TYR A 269 12.00 8.07 20.73
CA TYR A 269 13.21 7.23 20.81
C TYR A 269 14.51 8.01 20.99
N PRO A 270 14.79 9.10 20.23
CA PRO A 270 16.04 9.87 20.41
C PRO A 270 16.13 10.61 21.74
N SER A 271 14.98 10.92 22.35
CA SER A 271 14.85 11.75 23.55
C SER A 271 14.81 10.95 24.85
N LEU A 272 14.71 9.61 24.78
CA LEU A 272 14.63 8.73 25.94
C LEU A 272 16.01 8.21 26.36
N ASP A 273 16.18 7.95 27.65
CA ASP A 273 17.34 7.20 28.17
C ASP A 273 17.24 5.69 27.82
N GLY A 274 18.33 4.94 27.94
CA GLY A 274 18.39 3.53 27.53
C GLY A 274 17.30 2.64 28.16
N PRO A 275 17.12 2.63 29.49
CA PRO A 275 16.09 1.87 30.17
C PRO A 275 14.66 2.27 29.75
N SER A 276 14.43 3.57 29.58
CA SER A 276 13.10 4.10 29.20
C SER A 276 12.68 3.75 27.77
N ILE A 277 13.64 3.49 26.86
CA ILE A 277 13.34 3.00 25.52
C ILE A 277 12.62 1.64 25.61
N ALA A 278 13.11 0.72 26.45
CA ALA A 278 12.47 -0.58 26.63
C ALA A 278 11.07 -0.45 27.27
N ALA A 279 10.93 0.42 28.28
CA ALA A 279 9.63 0.71 28.89
C ALA A 279 8.63 1.28 27.85
N ALA A 280 9.05 2.25 27.06
CA ALA A 280 8.22 2.85 26.01
C ALA A 280 7.73 1.81 24.97
N VAL A 281 8.58 0.84 24.57
CA VAL A 281 8.18 -0.24 23.66
C VAL A 281 7.06 -1.08 24.26
N LEU A 282 7.18 -1.47 25.54
CA LEU A 282 6.18 -2.28 26.23
C LEU A 282 4.86 -1.53 26.38
N ILE A 283 4.91 -0.25 26.73
CA ILE A 283 3.73 0.62 26.84
C ILE A 283 3.04 0.73 25.48
N VAL A 284 3.77 1.08 24.42
CA VAL A 284 3.21 1.24 23.07
C VAL A 284 2.58 -0.06 22.59
N ALA A 285 3.26 -1.20 22.74
CA ALA A 285 2.73 -2.51 22.34
C ALA A 285 1.43 -2.86 23.10
N LYS A 286 1.37 -2.59 24.40
CA LYS A 286 0.19 -2.80 25.25
C LYS A 286 -1.01 -2.00 24.75
N TYR A 287 -0.83 -0.71 24.50
CA TYR A 287 -1.93 0.16 24.07
C TYR A 287 -2.30 0.00 22.61
N GLN A 288 -1.37 -0.41 21.73
CA GLN A 288 -1.70 -0.82 20.37
C GLN A 288 -2.59 -2.07 20.38
N TYR A 289 -2.29 -3.06 21.22
CA TYR A 289 -3.16 -4.23 21.37
C TYR A 289 -4.54 -3.83 21.90
N GLN A 290 -4.59 -2.98 22.92
CA GLN A 290 -5.86 -2.52 23.52
C GLN A 290 -6.70 -1.71 22.51
N SER A 291 -6.10 -0.95 21.60
CA SER A 291 -6.80 -0.12 20.62
C SER A 291 -7.78 -0.91 19.73
N ALA A 292 -7.56 -2.21 19.56
CA ALA A 292 -8.48 -3.07 18.82
C ALA A 292 -9.80 -3.38 19.57
N PHE A 293 -9.87 -3.14 20.88
CA PHE A 293 -10.98 -3.60 21.73
C PHE A 293 -11.62 -2.50 22.58
N VAL A 294 -10.99 -1.34 22.71
CA VAL A 294 -11.50 -0.25 23.55
C VAL A 294 -12.64 0.49 22.87
N ALA A 295 -13.63 0.91 23.67
CA ALA A 295 -14.73 1.73 23.21
C ALA A 295 -14.36 3.18 22.97
N ASP A 296 -13.36 3.70 23.70
CA ASP A 296 -12.90 5.09 23.64
C ASP A 296 -11.42 5.17 23.31
N GLN A 297 -11.12 5.56 22.07
CA GLN A 297 -9.76 5.68 21.56
C GLN A 297 -8.99 6.89 22.14
N GLU A 298 -9.73 7.96 22.52
CA GLU A 298 -9.12 9.14 23.14
C GLU A 298 -8.53 8.77 24.51
N ILE A 299 -9.32 8.09 25.31
CA ILE A 299 -8.87 7.67 26.65
C ILE A 299 -7.73 6.67 26.53
N ASN A 300 -7.77 5.74 25.59
CA ASN A 300 -6.69 4.78 25.38
C ASN A 300 -5.37 5.45 24.98
N LEU A 301 -5.42 6.40 24.04
CA LEU A 301 -4.26 7.16 23.62
C LEU A 301 -3.71 8.03 24.74
N LEU A 302 -4.59 8.73 25.47
CA LEU A 302 -4.20 9.57 26.60
C LEU A 302 -3.59 8.75 27.72
N ALA A 303 -4.11 7.56 28.00
CA ALA A 303 -3.56 6.65 29.00
C ALA A 303 -2.15 6.18 28.60
N ALA A 304 -1.92 5.83 27.33
CA ALA A 304 -0.59 5.47 26.81
C ALA A 304 0.43 6.60 27.03
N LEU A 305 0.07 7.83 26.65
CA LEU A 305 0.96 8.99 26.81
C LEU A 305 1.20 9.35 28.27
N THR A 306 0.19 9.17 29.12
CA THR A 306 0.31 9.38 30.57
C THR A 306 1.26 8.35 31.21
N GLU A 307 1.16 7.08 30.83
CA GLU A 307 2.04 6.02 31.31
C GLU A 307 3.49 6.28 30.85
N ILE A 308 3.71 6.71 29.59
CA ILE A 308 5.03 7.14 29.11
C ILE A 308 5.57 8.33 29.92
N MET A 309 4.74 9.32 30.23
CA MET A 309 5.12 10.50 31.00
C MET A 309 5.52 10.15 32.43
N CYS A 310 4.92 9.11 33.01
CA CYS A 310 5.19 8.67 34.38
C CYS A 310 6.39 7.74 34.45
N GLU A 311 6.51 6.79 33.55
CA GLU A 311 7.47 5.67 33.62
C GLU A 311 8.76 5.93 32.86
N CYS A 312 8.78 6.87 31.88
CA CYS A 312 9.96 7.13 31.07
C CYS A 312 10.72 8.37 31.51
N ASN A 313 12.05 8.27 31.52
CA ASN A 313 12.96 9.39 31.76
C ASN A 313 13.48 9.93 30.41
N PHE A 314 13.42 11.23 30.28
CA PHE A 314 13.89 11.97 29.12
C PHE A 314 15.31 12.48 29.35
N LYS A 315 16.14 12.46 28.30
CA LYS A 315 17.49 13.04 28.30
C LYS A 315 17.46 14.55 28.46
#